data_29733d24fb76eef300dc26c837c0310b
#
_entry.id   29733d24fb76eef300dc26c837c0310b
#
_cell.length_a   1.000
_cell.length_b   1.000
_cell.length_c   1.000
_cell.angle_alpha   90.00
_cell.angle_beta   90.00
_cell.angle_gamma   90.00
#
_symmetry.space_group_name_H-M   'P 1'
#
loop_
_entity.id
_entity.type
_entity.pdbx_description
1 polymer ?
#
loop_
_entity_poly.entity_id
_entity_poly.type
_entity_poly.pdbx_seq_one_letter_code
_entity_poly.pdbx_strand_id
1 'polypeptide(L)'
;MKIGFFGGAFNPPTIAHINLVKEALKEYSFDAIYFVPVNNFYKKQGLIDISQRIDMLNLECKNNSKMFVSEIEKEMNREFKANEIFEIIKEKVLPTSIYKSRTYYIYF
;
A
#
# COMPACT_ATOMS: atom_id res chain seq x y z
N MET A 1 15.72 7.31 -4.94
CA MET A 1 14.25 7.24 -4.98
C MET A 1 13.71 6.86 -3.61
N LYS A 2 12.61 7.44 -3.20
CA LYS A 2 12.01 7.21 -1.89
C LYS A 2 10.59 6.69 -2.06
N ILE A 3 10.35 5.46 -1.61
CA ILE A 3 9.08 4.77 -1.79
C ILE A 3 8.48 4.48 -0.41
N GLY A 4 7.22 4.81 -0.23
CA GLY A 4 6.49 4.52 1.02
C GLY A 4 5.48 3.40 0.83
N PHE A 5 5.26 2.62 1.87
CA PHE A 5 4.22 1.59 1.92
C PHE A 5 3.37 1.82 3.15
N PHE A 6 2.09 1.97 2.95
CA PHE A 6 1.12 2.18 4.01
C PHE A 6 0.20 0.97 4.11
N GLY A 7 0.47 0.11 5.10
CA GLY A 7 -0.33 -1.07 5.37
C GLY A 7 -1.51 -0.77 6.28
N GLY A 8 -2.63 -1.43 6.05
CA GLY A 8 -3.80 -1.28 6.88
C GLY A 8 -5.00 -2.05 6.38
N ALA A 9 -6.04 -2.09 7.19
CA ALA A 9 -7.29 -2.75 6.81
C ALA A 9 -8.06 -1.94 5.76
N PHE A 10 -8.08 -0.61 5.90
CA PHE A 10 -8.85 0.30 5.04
C PHE A 10 -10.30 -0.18 4.89
N ASN A 11 -10.98 -0.32 6.00
CA ASN A 11 -12.27 -1.02 6.10
C ASN A 11 -13.43 -0.12 6.55
N PRO A 12 -13.96 0.80 5.74
CA PRO A 12 -13.43 1.20 4.43
C PRO A 12 -12.27 2.20 4.54
N PRO A 13 -11.61 2.54 3.42
CA PRO A 13 -10.67 3.66 3.40
C PRO A 13 -11.41 4.97 3.76
N THR A 14 -10.77 5.82 4.53
CA THR A 14 -11.36 7.10 4.94
C THR A 14 -10.55 8.25 4.39
N ILE A 15 -11.16 9.44 4.44
CA ILE A 15 -10.47 10.66 4.03
C ILE A 15 -9.22 10.92 4.88
N ALA A 16 -9.23 10.47 6.14
CA ALA A 16 -8.06 10.57 7.02
C ALA A 16 -6.88 9.75 6.50
N HIS A 17 -7.13 8.55 6.01
CA HIS A 17 -6.09 7.71 5.38
C HIS A 17 -5.49 8.42 4.17
N ILE A 18 -6.34 8.96 3.30
CA ILE A 18 -5.92 9.63 2.08
C ILE A 18 -5.14 10.91 2.40
N ASN A 19 -5.63 11.70 3.33
CA ASN A 19 -4.96 12.95 3.72
C ASN A 19 -3.60 12.68 4.36
N LEU A 20 -3.47 11.61 5.14
CA LEU A 20 -2.18 11.21 5.73
C LEU A 20 -1.14 10.96 4.64
N VAL A 21 -1.52 10.24 3.59
CA VAL A 21 -0.62 9.95 2.47
C VAL A 21 -0.29 11.22 1.68
N LYS A 22 -1.28 12.07 1.42
CA LYS A 22 -1.05 13.35 0.74
C LYS A 22 -0.09 14.24 1.51
N GLU A 23 -0.22 14.30 2.83
CA GLU A 23 0.70 15.04 3.68
C GLU A 23 2.11 14.43 3.67
N ALA A 24 2.22 13.11 3.71
CA ALA A 24 3.51 12.42 3.65
C ALA A 24 4.22 12.69 2.32
N LEU A 25 3.50 12.67 1.21
CA LEU A 25 4.05 13.01 -0.11
C LEU A 25 4.60 14.43 -0.15
N LYS A 26 3.92 15.34 0.52
CA LYS A 26 4.29 16.76 0.55
C LYS A 26 5.47 17.04 1.48
N GLU A 27 5.47 16.44 2.66
CA GLU A 27 6.43 16.72 3.74
C GLU A 27 7.77 15.99 3.56
N TYR A 28 7.74 14.76 3.04
CA TYR A 28 8.90 13.88 3.06
C TYR A 28 9.47 13.56 1.68
N SER A 29 9.01 14.24 0.65
CA SER A 29 9.53 14.10 -0.73
C SER A 29 9.52 12.66 -1.24
N PHE A 30 8.46 11.91 -0.98
CA PHE A 30 8.29 10.59 -1.55
C PHE A 30 8.08 10.66 -3.07
N ASP A 31 8.70 9.73 -3.78
CA ASP A 31 8.46 9.56 -5.21
C ASP A 31 7.17 8.79 -5.48
N ALA A 32 6.81 7.89 -4.58
CA ALA A 32 5.56 7.14 -4.63
C ALA A 32 5.19 6.60 -3.25
N ILE A 33 3.89 6.44 -3.01
CA ILE A 33 3.38 5.71 -1.84
C ILE A 33 2.36 4.68 -2.31
N TYR A 34 2.50 3.45 -1.81
CA TYR A 34 1.61 2.34 -2.07
C TYR A 34 0.76 2.06 -0.84
N PHE A 35 -0.56 2.05 -1.01
CA PHE A 35 -1.46 1.47 -0.02
C PHE A 35 -1.40 -0.05 -0.12
N VAL A 36 -1.27 -0.72 1.00
CA VAL A 36 -1.19 -2.19 1.07
C VAL A 36 -2.34 -2.70 1.94
N PRO A 37 -3.54 -2.89 1.37
CA PRO A 37 -4.67 -3.41 2.13
C PRO A 37 -4.43 -4.85 2.54
N VAL A 38 -4.75 -5.17 3.82
CA VAL A 38 -4.64 -6.53 4.33
C VAL A 38 -5.68 -7.43 3.68
N ASN A 39 -5.34 -8.71 3.51
CA ASN A 39 -6.24 -9.67 2.87
C ASN A 39 -7.41 -10.08 3.81
N ASN A 40 -8.32 -10.91 3.28
CA ASN A 40 -9.48 -11.37 4.02
C ASN A 40 -9.13 -12.38 5.13
N PHE A 41 -7.92 -12.89 5.18
CA PHE A 41 -7.42 -13.76 6.25
C PHE A 41 -7.13 -13.01 7.55
N TYR A 42 -7.05 -11.68 7.48
CA TYR A 42 -6.91 -10.88 8.69
C TYR A 42 -8.18 -11.01 9.54
N LYS A 43 -8.03 -11.53 10.75
CA LYS A 43 -9.17 -11.90 11.61
C LYS A 43 -9.81 -10.70 12.30
N LYS A 44 -10.37 -9.79 11.53
CA LYS A 44 -11.12 -8.65 12.03
C LYS A 44 -12.59 -8.82 11.67
N GLN A 45 -13.46 -8.76 12.67
CA GLN A 45 -14.90 -8.86 12.45
C GLN A 45 -15.38 -7.69 11.58
N GLY A 46 -16.26 -7.99 10.62
CA GLY A 46 -16.82 -6.97 9.74
C GLY A 46 -15.88 -6.47 8.65
N LEU A 47 -14.85 -7.23 8.33
CA LEU A 47 -13.92 -6.85 7.27
C LEU A 47 -14.57 -6.95 5.90
N ILE A 48 -14.62 -5.83 5.18
CA ILE A 48 -15.12 -5.78 3.81
C ILE A 48 -14.16 -6.57 2.91
N ASP A 49 -14.70 -7.24 1.87
CA ASP A 49 -13.88 -8.00 0.95
C ASP A 49 -12.75 -7.15 0.37
N ILE A 50 -11.56 -7.74 0.24
CA ILE A 50 -10.36 -7.02 -0.19
C ILE A 50 -10.54 -6.40 -1.59
N SER A 51 -11.26 -7.05 -2.49
CA SER A 51 -11.51 -6.52 -3.84
C SER A 51 -12.24 -5.18 -3.78
N GLN A 52 -13.23 -5.06 -2.90
CA GLN A 52 -13.97 -3.82 -2.72
C GLN A 52 -13.13 -2.73 -2.08
N ARG A 53 -12.29 -3.10 -1.11
CA ARG A 53 -11.39 -2.14 -0.46
C ARG A 53 -10.32 -1.62 -1.44
N ILE A 54 -9.81 -2.47 -2.30
CA ILE A 54 -8.87 -2.09 -3.36
C ILE A 54 -9.56 -1.14 -4.34
N ASP A 55 -10.79 -1.43 -4.76
CA ASP A 55 -11.53 -0.57 -5.68
C ASP A 55 -11.75 0.83 -5.10
N MET A 56 -12.11 0.91 -3.81
CA MET A 56 -12.28 2.19 -3.13
C MET A 56 -10.96 2.99 -3.06
N LEU A 57 -9.84 2.31 -2.75
CA LEU A 57 -8.54 2.96 -2.73
C LEU A 57 -8.11 3.44 -4.11
N ASN A 58 -8.36 2.65 -5.14
CA ASN A 58 -8.05 3.02 -6.52
C ASN A 58 -8.78 4.27 -6.98
N LEU A 59 -10.04 4.43 -6.57
CA LEU A 59 -10.80 5.65 -6.86
C LEU A 59 -10.13 6.88 -6.27
N GLU A 60 -9.62 6.76 -5.04
CA GLU A 60 -8.93 7.87 -4.37
C GLU A 60 -7.55 8.15 -4.95
N CYS A 61 -6.86 7.14 -5.45
CA CYS A 61 -5.53 7.29 -6.04
C CYS A 61 -5.56 7.78 -7.48
N LYS A 62 -6.70 7.70 -8.13
CA LYS A 62 -6.89 7.97 -9.56
C LYS A 62 -6.31 9.31 -10.03
N ASN A 63 -6.43 10.34 -9.22
CA ASN A 63 -6.03 11.70 -9.60
C ASN A 63 -4.66 12.10 -9.01
N ASN A 64 -3.91 11.16 -8.48
CA ASN A 64 -2.58 11.44 -7.92
C ASN A 64 -1.55 10.45 -8.49
N SER A 65 -0.62 10.96 -9.27
CA SER A 65 0.38 10.15 -9.97
C SER A 65 1.40 9.47 -9.05
N LYS A 66 1.42 9.82 -7.76
CA LYS A 66 2.34 9.27 -6.78
C LYS A 66 1.67 8.33 -5.76
N MET A 67 0.38 8.12 -5.90
CA MET A 67 -0.40 7.25 -5.02
C MET A 67 -0.83 6.00 -5.78
N PHE A 68 -0.52 4.84 -5.22
CA PHE A 68 -0.79 3.54 -5.84
C PHE A 68 -1.41 2.58 -4.83
N VAL A 69 -2.03 1.52 -5.33
CA VAL A 69 -2.58 0.44 -4.49
C VAL A 69 -1.87 -0.85 -4.85
N SER A 70 -1.31 -1.53 -3.84
CA SER A 70 -0.73 -2.86 -4.03
C SER A 70 -1.79 -3.93 -3.80
N GLU A 71 -1.90 -4.88 -4.73
CA GLU A 71 -2.80 -6.02 -4.61
C GLU A 71 -2.09 -7.27 -4.10
N ILE A 72 -0.89 -7.12 -3.54
CA ILE A 72 -0.04 -8.25 -3.16
C ILE A 72 -0.73 -9.19 -2.17
N GLU A 73 -1.45 -8.68 -1.18
CA GLU A 73 -2.13 -9.50 -0.21
C GLU A 73 -3.33 -10.24 -0.79
N LYS A 74 -4.01 -9.65 -1.77
CA LYS A 74 -5.09 -10.31 -2.50
C LYS A 74 -4.55 -11.51 -3.30
N GLU A 75 -3.43 -11.30 -3.99
CA GLU A 75 -2.81 -12.33 -4.83
C GLU A 75 -2.25 -13.50 -4.03
N MET A 76 -1.66 -13.22 -2.89
CA MET A 76 -0.99 -14.26 -2.09
C MET A 76 -1.95 -15.14 -1.29
N ASN A 77 -3.12 -14.64 -0.97
CA ASN A 77 -4.23 -15.40 -0.36
C ASN A 77 -3.84 -16.22 0.89
N ARG A 78 -3.02 -15.67 1.77
CA ARG A 78 -2.65 -16.26 3.07
C ARG A 78 -2.34 -15.18 4.09
N GLU A 79 -2.20 -15.55 5.37
CA GLU A 79 -1.78 -14.62 6.41
C GLU A 79 -0.31 -14.23 6.23
N PHE A 80 0.00 -12.97 6.54
CA PHE A 80 1.34 -12.43 6.49
C PHE A 80 1.66 -11.63 7.75
N LYS A 81 2.93 -11.66 8.12
CA LYS A 81 3.48 -10.69 9.06
C LYS A 81 3.94 -9.46 8.28
N ALA A 82 3.98 -8.30 8.93
CA ALA A 82 4.33 -7.04 8.27
C ALA A 82 5.69 -7.08 7.57
N ASN A 83 6.69 -7.70 8.19
CA ASN A 83 8.02 -7.81 7.59
C ASN A 83 8.05 -8.70 6.34
N GLU A 84 7.25 -9.76 6.32
CA GLU A 84 7.13 -10.63 5.14
C GLU A 84 6.55 -9.85 3.96
N ILE A 85 5.47 -9.10 4.20
CA ILE A 85 4.83 -8.28 3.17
C ILE A 85 5.81 -7.28 2.60
N PHE A 86 6.58 -6.62 3.45
CA PHE A 86 7.55 -5.61 3.01
C PHE A 86 8.61 -6.22 2.08
N GLU A 87 9.13 -7.38 2.42
CA GLU A 87 10.13 -8.05 1.58
C GLU A 87 9.53 -8.51 0.23
N ILE A 88 8.31 -9.04 0.24
CA ILE A 88 7.62 -9.47 -0.98
C ILE A 88 7.34 -8.27 -1.89
N ILE A 89 6.92 -7.15 -1.33
CA ILE A 89 6.63 -5.93 -2.08
C ILE A 89 7.89 -5.43 -2.78
N LYS A 90 9.02 -5.41 -2.11
CA LYS A 90 10.29 -4.99 -2.71
C LYS A 90 10.65 -5.82 -3.94
N GLU A 91 10.35 -7.11 -3.91
CA GLU A 91 10.69 -8.03 -5.00
C GLU A 91 9.67 -8.03 -6.15
N LYS A 92 8.35 -7.96 -5.82
CA LYS A 92 7.29 -8.21 -6.81
C LYS A 92 6.61 -6.96 -7.34
N VAL A 93 6.50 -5.91 -6.53
CA VAL A 93 5.73 -4.72 -6.89
C VAL A 93 6.58 -3.70 -7.63
N LEU A 94 7.85 -3.60 -7.30
CA LEU A 94 8.75 -2.59 -7.87
C LEU A 94 9.58 -3.17 -9.01
N PRO A 95 9.77 -2.40 -10.10
CA PRO A 95 10.67 -2.83 -11.18
C PRO A 95 12.09 -3.06 -10.67
N THR A 96 12.80 -4.03 -11.26
CA THR A 96 14.17 -4.35 -10.88
C THR A 96 15.11 -3.14 -10.96
N SER A 97 14.88 -2.25 -11.94
CA SER A 97 15.66 -1.03 -12.10
C SER A 97 15.50 -0.08 -10.91
N ILE A 98 14.31 0.02 -10.35
CA ILE A 98 14.05 0.83 -9.14
C ILE A 98 14.69 0.17 -7.93
N TYR A 99 14.58 -1.16 -7.82
CA TYR A 99 15.10 -1.92 -6.71
C TYR A 99 16.63 -1.82 -6.57
N LYS A 100 17.35 -1.77 -7.70
CA LYS A 100 18.81 -1.71 -7.73
C LYS A 100 19.40 -0.32 -7.60
N SER A 101 18.61 0.73 -7.75
CA SER A 101 19.06 2.11 -7.55
C SER A 101 19.14 2.43 -6.05
N ARG A 102 19.68 3.61 -5.71
CA ARG A 102 19.62 4.10 -4.32
C ARG A 102 18.16 4.41 -3.95
N THR A 103 17.45 3.39 -3.53
CA THR A 103 16.02 3.48 -3.20
C THR A 103 15.84 3.27 -1.71
N TYR A 104 15.13 4.19 -1.09
CA TYR A 104 14.78 4.10 0.32
C TYR A 104 13.33 3.65 0.45
N TYR A 105 13.09 2.66 1.28
CA TYR A 105 11.76 2.13 1.53
C TYR A 105 11.33 2.46 2.96
N ILE A 106 10.14 3.01 3.11
CA ILE A 106 9.57 3.31 4.43
C ILE A 106 8.21 2.61 4.53
N TYR A 107 8.06 1.76 5.53
CA TYR A 107 6.78 1.09 5.82
C TYR A 107 6.13 1.75 7.03
N PHE A 108 4.88 2.12 6.87
CA PHE A 108 4.13 2.76 7.96
C PHE A 108 2.64 2.42 7.96
#